data_8913d1bf07d33916d5042bde5faa2df2
#
_entry.id   8913d1bf07d33916d5042bde5faa2df2
#
_cell.length_a   1.000
_cell.length_b   1.000
_cell.length_c   1.000
_cell.angle_alpha   90.00
_cell.angle_beta   90.00
_cell.angle_gamma   90.00
#
_symmetry.space_group_name_H-M   'P 1'
#
loop_
_entity.id
_entity.type
_entity.pdbx_description
1 polymer ?
#
loop_
_entity_poly.entity_id
_entity_poly.type
_entity_poly.pdbx_seq_one_letter_code
_entity_poly.pdbx_strand_id
1 'polypeptide(L)'
;LVLLLAAGFAGFQFACAKRCLPPEPLPEDYIRRSSFAKWTDSLFFGAEWFRLQKPETLHVVSYDGKLLSARFLPCDNARGTILLFHGYRSSALLDFGLEVEFLHKQGYNLLLCDQRAHGASQGRFLTFGVRERCDVLPWVTYLAQRLGPEHPMYLSGMSMGATTVLMASCFEFPANVRGIVADCGFTSAKAEWQYVSEQNLRVGYKRRSSHVDKL
;
A
#
# COMPACT_ATOMS: atom_id res chain seq x y z
N LEU A 1 -17.11 -14.94 -28.99
CA LEU A 1 -15.82 -14.25 -28.78
C LEU A 1 -16.05 -12.83 -28.25
N VAL A 2 -16.82 -11.97 -28.90
CA VAL A 2 -17.07 -10.57 -28.50
C VAL A 2 -17.62 -10.48 -27.07
N LEU A 3 -18.59 -11.30 -26.69
CA LEU A 3 -19.14 -11.33 -25.33
C LEU A 3 -18.12 -11.74 -24.29
N LEU A 4 -17.23 -12.69 -24.59
CA LEU A 4 -16.16 -13.10 -23.67
C LEU A 4 -15.12 -11.98 -23.48
N LEU A 5 -14.76 -11.29 -24.56
CA LEU A 5 -13.85 -10.13 -24.48
C LEU A 5 -14.49 -8.98 -23.71
N ALA A 6 -15.78 -8.70 -23.94
CA ALA A 6 -16.50 -7.68 -23.19
C ALA A 6 -16.60 -8.02 -21.69
N ALA A 7 -16.90 -9.27 -21.35
CA ALA A 7 -16.93 -9.73 -19.95
C ALA A 7 -15.56 -9.65 -19.29
N GLY A 8 -14.50 -10.05 -19.99
CA GLY A 8 -13.12 -9.92 -19.51
C GLY A 8 -12.70 -8.48 -19.28
N PHE A 9 -13.05 -7.58 -20.21
CA PHE A 9 -12.79 -6.15 -20.06
C PHE A 9 -13.57 -5.54 -18.88
N ALA A 10 -14.85 -5.89 -18.73
CA ALA A 10 -15.66 -5.44 -17.59
C ALA A 10 -15.08 -5.94 -16.25
N GLY A 11 -14.65 -7.20 -16.19
CA GLY A 11 -13.96 -7.77 -15.03
C GLY A 11 -12.67 -7.04 -14.70
N PHE A 12 -11.84 -6.76 -15.72
CA PHE A 12 -10.63 -5.95 -15.56
C PHE A 12 -10.94 -4.54 -15.03
N GLN A 13 -11.90 -3.84 -15.63
CA GLN A 13 -12.30 -2.52 -15.16
C GLN A 13 -12.81 -2.57 -13.71
N PHE A 14 -13.60 -3.59 -13.39
CA PHE A 14 -14.10 -3.76 -12.02
C PHE A 14 -12.97 -3.97 -11.02
N ALA A 15 -11.95 -4.76 -11.36
CA ALA A 15 -10.85 -5.09 -10.46
C ALA A 15 -9.77 -4.02 -10.38
N CYS A 16 -9.39 -3.47 -11.52
CA CYS A 16 -8.15 -2.69 -11.64
C CYS A 16 -8.37 -1.18 -11.75
N ALA A 17 -9.59 -0.72 -12.13
CA ALA A 17 -9.81 0.72 -12.28
C ALA A 17 -9.70 1.47 -10.94
N LYS A 18 -9.11 2.66 -11.02
CA LYS A 18 -9.07 3.61 -9.89
C LYS A 18 -10.48 3.81 -9.36
N ARG A 19 -10.65 3.66 -8.06
CA ARG A 19 -11.85 4.06 -7.33
C ARG A 19 -11.49 5.19 -6.39
N CYS A 20 -12.31 6.21 -6.37
CA CYS A 20 -12.18 7.26 -5.35
C CYS A 20 -12.62 6.65 -4.01
N LEU A 21 -11.71 6.65 -3.06
CA LEU A 21 -12.08 6.51 -1.66
C LEU A 21 -12.80 7.79 -1.21
N PRO A 22 -13.64 7.71 -0.17
CA PRO A 22 -14.11 8.92 0.49
C PRO A 22 -12.91 9.82 0.86
N PRO A 23 -13.11 11.15 0.89
CA PRO A 23 -12.05 12.07 1.31
C PRO A 23 -11.58 11.75 2.74
N GLU A 24 -10.32 12.00 3.01
CA GLU A 24 -9.81 11.90 4.38
C GLU A 24 -10.16 13.16 5.20
N PRO A 25 -10.50 13.00 6.51
CA PRO A 25 -10.59 11.73 7.24
C PRO A 25 -11.70 10.85 6.69
N LEU A 26 -11.47 9.54 6.63
CA LEU A 26 -12.48 8.60 6.16
C LEU A 26 -13.73 8.67 7.04
N PRO A 27 -14.95 8.70 6.48
CA PRO A 27 -16.17 8.71 7.26
C PRO A 27 -16.25 7.49 8.20
N GLU A 28 -16.72 7.71 9.43
CA GLU A 28 -16.80 6.65 10.43
C GLU A 28 -17.65 5.46 9.96
N ASP A 29 -18.79 5.72 9.31
CA ASP A 29 -19.66 4.69 8.78
C ASP A 29 -18.99 3.86 7.66
N TYR A 30 -18.05 4.45 6.91
CA TYR A 30 -17.22 3.73 5.94
C TYR A 30 -16.31 2.72 6.63
N ILE A 31 -15.61 3.13 7.69
CA ILE A 31 -14.72 2.23 8.45
C ILE A 31 -15.53 1.15 9.17
N ARG A 32 -16.66 1.51 9.79
CA ARG A 32 -17.54 0.56 10.50
C ARG A 32 -18.11 -0.54 9.60
N ARG A 33 -18.19 -0.30 8.28
CA ARG A 33 -18.61 -1.31 7.29
C ARG A 33 -17.46 -2.10 6.67
N SER A 34 -16.23 -1.76 7.01
CA SER A 34 -15.03 -2.42 6.51
C SER A 34 -14.59 -3.57 7.43
N SER A 35 -13.55 -4.30 7.02
CA SER A 35 -12.88 -5.29 7.86
C SER A 35 -12.23 -4.67 9.11
N PHE A 36 -12.07 -3.35 9.13
CA PHE A 36 -11.48 -2.59 10.24
C PHE A 36 -12.52 -2.10 11.27
N ALA A 37 -13.80 -2.48 11.13
CA ALA A 37 -14.88 -2.01 12.00
C ALA A 37 -14.57 -2.13 13.51
N LYS A 38 -13.91 -3.22 13.90
CA LYS A 38 -13.48 -3.48 15.28
C LYS A 38 -12.50 -2.43 15.83
N TRP A 39 -11.76 -1.77 14.95
CA TRP A 39 -10.69 -0.85 15.30
C TRP A 39 -11.02 0.62 14.98
N THR A 40 -12.29 0.92 14.69
CA THR A 40 -12.73 2.23 14.20
C THR A 40 -12.20 3.38 15.06
N ASP A 41 -12.43 3.33 16.38
CA ASP A 41 -12.05 4.43 17.27
C ASP A 41 -10.53 4.65 17.32
N SER A 42 -9.77 3.55 17.35
CA SER A 42 -8.31 3.61 17.34
C SER A 42 -7.75 4.11 16.00
N LEU A 43 -8.36 3.73 14.88
CA LEU A 43 -8.00 4.24 13.55
C LEU A 43 -8.29 5.73 13.42
N PHE A 44 -9.45 6.19 13.91
CA PHE A 44 -9.75 7.63 13.96
C PHE A 44 -8.75 8.39 14.79
N PHE A 45 -8.42 7.88 15.97
CA PHE A 45 -7.43 8.51 16.85
C PHE A 45 -6.06 8.63 16.13
N GLY A 46 -5.55 7.56 15.54
CA GLY A 46 -4.26 7.59 14.85
C GLY A 46 -4.27 8.47 13.60
N ALA A 47 -5.35 8.45 12.82
CA ALA A 47 -5.49 9.31 11.65
C ALA A 47 -5.57 10.80 12.03
N GLU A 48 -6.31 11.14 13.07
CA GLU A 48 -6.41 12.50 13.57
C GLU A 48 -5.07 12.96 14.19
N TRP A 49 -4.44 12.10 14.98
CA TRP A 49 -3.12 12.36 15.51
C TRP A 49 -2.13 12.69 14.38
N PHE A 50 -2.08 11.87 13.33
CA PHE A 50 -1.19 12.08 12.18
C PHE A 50 -1.49 13.41 11.46
N ARG A 51 -2.76 13.73 11.26
CA ARG A 51 -3.20 14.96 10.61
C ARG A 51 -2.77 16.21 11.42
N LEU A 52 -2.87 16.16 12.74
CA LEU A 52 -2.48 17.25 13.64
C LEU A 52 -0.97 17.53 13.62
N GLN A 53 -0.14 16.55 13.24
CA GLN A 53 1.30 16.76 13.03
C GLN A 53 1.62 17.60 11.79
N LYS A 54 0.62 17.89 10.93
CA LYS A 54 0.78 18.68 9.69
C LYS A 54 1.85 18.08 8.76
N PRO A 55 1.72 16.83 8.32
CA PRO A 55 2.69 16.19 7.44
C PRO A 55 2.84 16.98 6.15
N GLU A 56 4.06 16.97 5.61
CA GLU A 56 4.38 17.56 4.31
C GLU A 56 3.88 16.67 3.18
N THR A 57 3.24 17.25 2.17
CA THR A 57 2.91 16.52 0.94
C THR A 57 4.09 16.53 -0.02
N LEU A 58 4.55 15.35 -0.40
CA LEU A 58 5.64 15.15 -1.34
C LEU A 58 5.12 14.54 -2.65
N HIS A 59 5.86 14.82 -3.72
CA HIS A 59 5.58 14.27 -5.04
C HIS A 59 6.85 13.74 -5.70
N VAL A 60 6.73 12.60 -6.39
CA VAL A 60 7.76 12.07 -7.29
C VAL A 60 7.14 11.67 -8.62
N VAL A 61 7.96 11.60 -9.65
CA VAL A 61 7.53 11.12 -10.97
C VAL A 61 7.90 9.64 -11.10
N SER A 62 6.90 8.82 -11.42
CA SER A 62 7.09 7.40 -11.68
C SER A 62 7.84 7.13 -13.00
N TYR A 63 8.29 5.90 -13.20
CA TYR A 63 8.99 5.47 -14.43
C TYR A 63 8.17 5.69 -15.73
N ASP A 64 6.85 5.75 -15.63
CA ASP A 64 5.92 5.96 -16.75
C ASP A 64 5.29 7.37 -16.74
N GLY A 65 5.95 8.33 -16.06
CA GLY A 65 5.58 9.75 -16.07
C GLY A 65 4.35 10.10 -15.22
N LYS A 66 3.90 9.23 -14.31
CA LYS A 66 2.80 9.55 -13.40
C LYS A 66 3.31 10.31 -12.19
N LEU A 67 2.60 11.36 -11.80
CA LEU A 67 2.86 12.05 -10.54
C LEU A 67 2.31 11.18 -9.39
N LEU A 68 3.20 10.78 -8.50
CA LEU A 68 2.87 10.04 -7.29
C LEU A 68 2.93 10.99 -6.09
N SER A 69 2.06 10.77 -5.13
CA SER A 69 1.93 11.59 -3.93
C SER A 69 2.18 10.75 -2.67
N ALA A 70 2.77 11.38 -1.66
CA ALA A 70 2.91 10.80 -0.33
C ALA A 70 2.86 11.91 0.73
N ARG A 71 2.57 11.53 1.97
CA ARG A 71 2.64 12.42 3.13
C ARG A 71 3.84 12.05 3.98
N PHE A 72 4.72 13.01 4.18
CA PHE A 72 5.95 12.85 4.96
C PHE A 72 5.81 13.52 6.32
N LEU A 73 6.01 12.76 7.38
CA LEU A 73 6.06 13.25 8.74
C LEU A 73 7.49 13.11 9.27
N PRO A 74 8.24 14.21 9.40
CA PRO A 74 9.57 14.18 9.96
C PRO A 74 9.54 13.94 11.47
N CYS A 75 10.63 13.37 11.99
CA CYS A 75 10.88 13.22 13.42
C CYS A 75 12.24 13.83 13.74
N ASP A 76 12.35 14.57 14.84
CA ASP A 76 13.60 15.15 15.26
C ASP A 76 14.63 14.05 15.59
N ASN A 77 15.87 14.21 15.08
CA ASN A 77 16.95 13.23 15.25
C ASN A 77 16.54 11.80 14.84
N ALA A 78 15.84 11.68 13.74
CA ALA A 78 15.24 10.43 13.30
C ALA A 78 16.28 9.29 13.17
N ARG A 79 15.93 8.12 13.71
CA ARG A 79 16.70 6.87 13.60
C ARG A 79 16.67 6.26 12.20
N GLY A 80 15.74 6.70 11.38
CA GLY A 80 15.50 6.24 10.01
C GLY A 80 14.14 6.69 9.50
N THR A 81 13.80 6.29 8.29
CA THR A 81 12.51 6.58 7.65
C THR A 81 11.81 5.28 7.28
N ILE A 82 10.52 5.17 7.60
CA ILE A 82 9.68 4.05 7.18
C ILE A 82 8.75 4.52 6.06
N LEU A 83 8.86 3.89 4.89
CA LEU A 83 7.98 4.09 3.76
C LEU A 83 6.83 3.08 3.85
N LEU A 84 5.60 3.55 3.93
CA LEU A 84 4.39 2.78 4.19
C LEU A 84 3.54 2.66 2.92
N PHE A 85 3.36 1.43 2.43
CA PHE A 85 2.61 1.10 1.21
C PHE A 85 1.34 0.33 1.57
N HIS A 86 0.19 0.95 1.36
CA HIS A 86 -1.13 0.42 1.71
C HIS A 86 -1.62 -0.68 0.77
N GLY A 87 -2.67 -1.39 1.18
CA GLY A 87 -3.30 -2.47 0.43
C GLY A 87 -4.20 -2.01 -0.73
N TYR A 88 -4.83 -3.01 -1.32
CA TYR A 88 -5.77 -2.86 -2.42
C TYR A 88 -6.97 -2.02 -2.02
N ARG A 89 -7.21 -0.94 -2.79
CA ARG A 89 -8.35 -0.02 -2.56
C ARG A 89 -8.45 0.49 -1.12
N SER A 90 -7.30 0.68 -0.51
CA SER A 90 -7.16 1.23 0.83
C SER A 90 -6.46 2.59 0.80
N SER A 91 -6.13 3.12 1.95
CA SER A 91 -5.27 4.28 2.13
C SER A 91 -4.24 4.00 3.22
N ALA A 92 -3.15 4.77 3.22
CA ALA A 92 -2.11 4.55 4.22
C ALA A 92 -2.61 4.77 5.66
N LEU A 93 -3.55 5.69 5.89
CA LEU A 93 -4.12 5.89 7.23
C LEU A 93 -5.15 4.82 7.62
N LEU A 94 -5.81 4.19 6.64
CA LEU A 94 -6.69 3.06 6.96
C LEU A 94 -5.90 1.83 7.38
N ASP A 95 -4.78 1.57 6.71
CA ASP A 95 -3.98 0.35 6.97
C ASP A 95 -2.98 0.54 8.12
N PHE A 96 -2.39 1.72 8.25
CA PHE A 96 -1.32 1.99 9.24
C PHE A 96 -1.74 2.97 10.35
N GLY A 97 -2.98 3.42 10.37
CA GLY A 97 -3.47 4.41 11.36
C GLY A 97 -3.26 3.99 12.81
N LEU A 98 -3.28 2.68 13.08
CA LEU A 98 -3.00 2.14 14.41
C LEU A 98 -1.52 2.26 14.82
N GLU A 99 -0.61 2.39 13.86
CA GLU A 99 0.83 2.27 14.07
C GLU A 99 1.58 3.59 13.92
N VAL A 100 1.01 4.56 13.19
CA VAL A 100 1.72 5.80 12.83
C VAL A 100 2.22 6.57 14.05
N GLU A 101 1.42 6.71 15.10
CA GLU A 101 1.82 7.40 16.32
C GLU A 101 2.94 6.64 17.04
N PHE A 102 2.78 5.33 17.17
CA PHE A 102 3.79 4.47 17.81
C PHE A 102 5.13 4.54 17.08
N LEU A 103 5.13 4.34 15.76
CA LEU A 103 6.35 4.35 14.95
C LEU A 103 7.05 5.71 15.01
N HIS A 104 6.30 6.81 14.95
CA HIS A 104 6.86 8.14 15.07
C HIS A 104 7.47 8.38 16.47
N LYS A 105 6.79 7.96 17.55
CA LYS A 105 7.31 8.02 18.92
C LYS A 105 8.56 7.16 19.14
N GLN A 106 8.75 6.11 18.32
CA GLN A 106 9.99 5.32 18.31
C GLN A 106 11.14 6.04 17.58
N GLY A 107 10.95 7.25 17.09
CA GLY A 107 11.96 8.08 16.44
C GLY A 107 12.12 7.82 14.95
N TYR A 108 11.07 7.43 14.23
CA TYR A 108 11.12 7.28 12.78
C TYR A 108 10.39 8.42 12.07
N ASN A 109 10.99 8.92 10.98
CA ASN A 109 10.22 9.61 9.97
C ASN A 109 9.25 8.62 9.33
N LEU A 110 8.07 9.12 8.92
CA LEU A 110 7.08 8.30 8.23
C LEU A 110 6.79 8.88 6.84
N LEU A 111 6.82 8.04 5.80
CA LEU A 111 6.34 8.39 4.47
C LEU A 111 5.12 7.52 4.14
N LEU A 112 3.94 8.10 4.18
CA LEU A 112 2.69 7.45 3.84
C LEU A 112 2.45 7.60 2.34
N CYS A 113 2.71 6.55 1.57
CA CYS A 113 2.64 6.57 0.11
C CYS A 113 1.21 6.29 -0.37
N ASP A 114 0.65 7.20 -1.18
CA ASP A 114 -0.50 6.86 -2.02
C ASP A 114 0.02 6.05 -3.21
N GLN A 115 -0.28 4.76 -3.28
CA GLN A 115 0.13 3.95 -4.42
C GLN A 115 -0.54 4.43 -5.72
N ARG A 116 0.02 4.12 -6.89
CA ARG A 116 -0.61 4.49 -8.18
C ARG A 116 -2.09 4.11 -8.21
N ALA A 117 -2.90 4.94 -8.86
CA ALA A 117 -4.35 4.79 -8.92
C ALA A 117 -5.08 4.84 -7.55
N HIS A 118 -4.42 5.35 -6.50
CA HIS A 118 -5.04 5.62 -5.19
C HIS A 118 -4.80 7.06 -4.77
N GLY A 119 -5.62 7.53 -3.85
CA GLY A 119 -5.47 8.85 -3.24
C GLY A 119 -5.17 9.97 -4.24
N ALA A 120 -4.18 10.80 -3.92
CA ALA A 120 -3.71 11.89 -4.77
C ALA A 120 -2.75 11.45 -5.89
N SER A 121 -2.28 10.19 -5.87
CA SER A 121 -1.43 9.66 -6.93
C SER A 121 -2.19 9.48 -8.25
N GLN A 122 -1.49 9.80 -9.34
CA GLN A 122 -2.00 9.56 -10.68
C GLN A 122 -2.03 8.07 -11.01
N GLY A 123 -2.70 7.73 -12.09
CA GLY A 123 -2.89 6.38 -12.58
C GLY A 123 -4.38 6.07 -12.77
N ARG A 124 -4.65 5.26 -13.77
CA ARG A 124 -6.01 4.82 -14.09
C ARG A 124 -6.30 3.42 -13.55
N PHE A 125 -5.25 2.61 -13.49
CA PHE A 125 -5.34 1.21 -13.11
C PHE A 125 -4.29 0.86 -12.07
N LEU A 126 -4.67 0.04 -11.12
CA LEU A 126 -3.77 -0.68 -10.23
C LEU A 126 -3.46 -2.07 -10.83
N THR A 127 -2.33 -2.64 -10.47
CA THR A 127 -1.83 -3.87 -11.10
C THR A 127 -1.33 -4.92 -10.09
N PHE A 128 -1.83 -4.88 -8.86
CA PHE A 128 -1.52 -5.87 -7.81
C PHE A 128 -0.02 -6.06 -7.58
N GLY A 129 0.72 -4.97 -7.49
CA GLY A 129 2.17 -4.97 -7.25
C GLY A 129 3.03 -4.96 -8.52
N VAL A 130 2.50 -5.34 -9.70
CA VAL A 130 3.30 -5.49 -10.93
C VAL A 130 3.93 -4.18 -11.39
N ARG A 131 3.17 -3.10 -11.47
CA ARG A 131 3.66 -1.75 -11.77
C ARG A 131 4.00 -0.97 -10.52
N GLU A 132 3.26 -1.20 -9.45
CA GLU A 132 3.46 -0.54 -8.16
C GLU A 132 4.89 -0.75 -7.65
N ARG A 133 5.50 -1.92 -7.86
CA ARG A 133 6.90 -2.18 -7.47
C ARG A 133 7.89 -1.17 -8.07
N CYS A 134 7.63 -0.70 -9.30
CA CYS A 134 8.49 0.28 -9.95
C CYS A 134 8.36 1.68 -9.35
N ASP A 135 7.27 1.96 -8.63
CA ASP A 135 7.04 3.24 -7.96
C ASP A 135 7.78 3.35 -6.61
N VAL A 136 8.25 2.23 -6.08
CA VAL A 136 9.06 2.22 -4.85
C VAL A 136 10.40 2.92 -5.06
N LEU A 137 11.04 2.66 -6.20
CA LEU A 137 12.38 3.19 -6.49
C LEU A 137 12.45 4.73 -6.55
N PRO A 138 11.53 5.45 -7.23
CA PRO A 138 11.49 6.92 -7.17
C PRO A 138 11.40 7.48 -5.73
N TRP A 139 10.59 6.86 -4.87
CA TRP A 139 10.47 7.30 -3.47
C TRP A 139 11.77 7.08 -2.69
N VAL A 140 12.36 5.91 -2.83
CA VAL A 140 13.63 5.58 -2.17
C VAL A 140 14.74 6.52 -2.64
N THR A 141 14.85 6.74 -3.96
CA THR A 141 15.86 7.64 -4.54
C THR A 141 15.68 9.06 -4.06
N TYR A 142 14.44 9.57 -4.06
CA TYR A 142 14.13 10.91 -3.58
C TYR A 142 14.53 11.10 -2.11
N LEU A 143 14.17 10.14 -1.24
CA LEU A 143 14.51 10.23 0.17
C LEU A 143 16.01 10.07 0.44
N ALA A 144 16.71 9.22 -0.31
CA ALA A 144 18.16 9.09 -0.21
C ALA A 144 18.87 10.42 -0.55
N GLN A 145 18.38 11.13 -1.58
CA GLN A 145 18.90 12.46 -1.94
C GLN A 145 18.57 13.52 -0.88
N ARG A 146 17.36 13.47 -0.31
CA ARG A 146 16.88 14.46 0.65
C ARG A 146 17.50 14.32 2.03
N LEU A 147 17.63 13.08 2.51
CA LEU A 147 18.03 12.77 3.89
C LEU A 147 19.49 12.33 4.01
N GLY A 148 20.15 12.10 2.89
CA GLY A 148 21.54 11.65 2.82
C GLY A 148 21.69 10.13 2.68
N PRO A 149 22.88 9.68 2.16
CA PRO A 149 23.11 8.29 1.81
C PRO A 149 23.26 7.35 3.03
N GLU A 150 23.52 7.91 4.19
CA GLU A 150 23.68 7.15 5.43
C GLU A 150 22.37 7.02 6.23
N HIS A 151 21.33 7.78 5.88
CA HIS A 151 20.07 7.78 6.62
C HIS A 151 19.31 6.47 6.36
N PRO A 152 19.06 5.63 7.40
CA PRO A 152 18.43 4.33 7.21
C PRO A 152 16.99 4.45 6.69
N MET A 153 16.63 3.61 5.73
CA MET A 153 15.27 3.50 5.21
C MET A 153 14.75 2.06 5.33
N TYR A 154 13.46 1.95 5.61
CA TYR A 154 12.74 0.68 5.72
C TYR A 154 11.50 0.76 4.86
N LEU A 155 11.22 -0.30 4.11
CA LEU A 155 10.00 -0.42 3.32
C LEU A 155 9.00 -1.27 4.09
N SER A 156 7.80 -0.78 4.31
CA SER A 156 6.74 -1.55 4.96
C SER A 156 5.50 -1.55 4.08
N GLY A 157 4.88 -2.70 3.93
CA GLY A 157 3.68 -2.84 3.13
C GLY A 157 2.66 -3.80 3.73
N MET A 158 1.39 -3.50 3.51
CA MET A 158 0.26 -4.34 3.92
C MET A 158 -0.48 -4.87 2.67
N SER A 159 -0.79 -6.17 2.64
CA SER A 159 -1.55 -6.83 1.57
C SER A 159 -0.95 -6.57 0.18
N MET A 160 -1.62 -5.83 -0.72
CA MET A 160 -1.06 -5.41 -2.00
C MET A 160 0.22 -4.58 -1.82
N GLY A 161 0.30 -3.74 -0.79
CA GLY A 161 1.51 -2.99 -0.44
C GLY A 161 2.68 -3.90 -0.06
N ALA A 162 2.41 -4.98 0.69
CA ALA A 162 3.40 -6.00 1.02
C ALA A 162 3.94 -6.68 -0.25
N THR A 163 3.05 -7.05 -1.16
CA THR A 163 3.44 -7.60 -2.46
C THR A 163 4.24 -6.59 -3.29
N THR A 164 3.86 -5.31 -3.24
CA THR A 164 4.59 -4.22 -3.91
C THR A 164 6.03 -4.14 -3.44
N VAL A 165 6.27 -4.08 -2.11
CA VAL A 165 7.64 -3.96 -1.57
C VAL A 165 8.44 -5.25 -1.75
N LEU A 166 7.82 -6.44 -1.65
CA LEU A 166 8.49 -7.70 -1.95
C LEU A 166 8.89 -7.81 -3.43
N MET A 167 7.99 -7.46 -4.35
CA MET A 167 8.33 -7.44 -5.77
C MET A 167 9.38 -6.37 -6.11
N ALA A 168 9.44 -5.27 -5.36
CA ALA A 168 10.44 -4.23 -5.55
C ALA A 168 11.84 -4.68 -5.09
N SER A 169 11.96 -5.71 -4.25
CA SER A 169 13.25 -6.24 -3.80
C SER A 169 14.12 -6.81 -4.92
N CYS A 170 13.57 -6.98 -6.13
CA CYS A 170 14.37 -7.35 -7.31
C CYS A 170 15.19 -6.17 -7.88
N PHE A 171 14.93 -4.94 -7.45
CA PHE A 171 15.70 -3.78 -7.86
C PHE A 171 16.90 -3.56 -6.94
N GLU A 172 17.94 -2.96 -7.50
CA GLU A 172 19.07 -2.46 -6.70
C GLU A 172 18.63 -1.18 -5.98
N PHE A 173 18.49 -1.27 -4.67
CA PHE A 173 18.24 -0.12 -3.82
C PHE A 173 19.55 0.52 -3.36
N PRO A 174 19.53 1.84 -3.04
CA PRO A 174 20.63 2.45 -2.30
C PRO A 174 20.95 1.68 -1.01
N ALA A 175 22.23 1.65 -0.63
CA ALA A 175 22.72 0.84 0.50
C ALA A 175 22.07 1.20 1.85
N ASN A 176 21.45 2.37 1.96
CA ASN A 176 20.73 2.81 3.15
C ASN A 176 19.29 2.25 3.26
N VAL A 177 18.79 1.49 2.29
CA VAL A 177 17.60 0.64 2.48
C VAL A 177 18.01 -0.59 3.26
N ARG A 178 17.61 -0.67 4.52
CA ARG A 178 18.07 -1.66 5.50
C ARG A 178 17.15 -2.86 5.65
N GLY A 179 15.90 -2.75 5.25
CA GLY A 179 14.97 -3.87 5.39
C GLY A 179 13.61 -3.64 4.76
N ILE A 180 12.90 -4.75 4.59
CA ILE A 180 11.54 -4.82 4.07
C ILE A 180 10.68 -5.57 5.10
N VAL A 181 9.55 -4.98 5.46
CA VAL A 181 8.50 -5.59 6.28
C VAL A 181 7.27 -5.79 5.39
N ALA A 182 6.83 -7.02 5.24
CA ALA A 182 5.70 -7.36 4.38
C ALA A 182 4.66 -8.11 5.20
N ASP A 183 3.51 -7.47 5.43
CA ASP A 183 2.40 -8.06 6.15
C ASP A 183 1.31 -8.55 5.19
N CYS A 184 0.91 -9.81 5.32
CA CYS A 184 -0.16 -10.50 4.57
C CYS A 184 -0.10 -10.32 3.04
N GLY A 185 1.12 -10.26 2.45
CA GLY A 185 1.32 -10.20 1.00
C GLY A 185 0.92 -11.50 0.29
N PHE A 186 0.57 -11.38 -0.99
CA PHE A 186 0.24 -12.53 -1.84
C PHE A 186 1.37 -12.86 -2.82
N THR A 187 1.42 -14.11 -3.27
CA THR A 187 2.52 -14.63 -4.11
C THR A 187 2.49 -14.13 -5.55
N SER A 188 1.32 -13.80 -6.07
CA SER A 188 1.15 -13.24 -7.41
C SER A 188 -0.23 -12.60 -7.59
N ALA A 189 -0.32 -11.63 -8.49
CA ALA A 189 -1.59 -11.02 -8.89
C ALA A 189 -2.61 -12.07 -9.38
N LYS A 190 -2.14 -13.11 -10.08
CA LYS A 190 -2.98 -14.21 -10.55
C LYS A 190 -3.56 -15.02 -9.39
N ALA A 191 -2.73 -15.38 -8.40
CA ALA A 191 -3.17 -16.16 -7.25
C ALA A 191 -4.21 -15.39 -6.43
N GLU A 192 -3.95 -14.10 -6.19
CA GLU A 192 -4.89 -13.23 -5.47
C GLU A 192 -6.22 -13.09 -6.22
N TRP A 193 -6.15 -12.86 -7.54
CA TRP A 193 -7.34 -12.77 -8.37
C TRP A 193 -8.16 -14.06 -8.35
N GLN A 194 -7.51 -15.21 -8.42
CA GLN A 194 -8.17 -16.51 -8.32
C GLN A 194 -8.85 -16.66 -6.96
N TYR A 195 -8.13 -16.38 -5.88
CA TYR A 195 -8.66 -16.46 -4.52
C TYR A 195 -9.90 -15.58 -4.33
N VAL A 196 -9.79 -14.28 -4.70
CA VAL A 196 -10.90 -13.33 -4.58
C VAL A 196 -12.10 -13.74 -5.45
N SER A 197 -11.86 -14.27 -6.67
CA SER A 197 -12.93 -14.75 -7.55
C SER A 197 -13.67 -15.94 -6.94
N GLU A 198 -12.93 -16.90 -6.39
CA GLU A 198 -13.49 -18.09 -5.73
C GLU A 198 -14.33 -17.73 -4.51
N GLN A 199 -13.86 -16.77 -3.71
CA GLN A 199 -14.60 -16.32 -2.53
C GLN A 199 -15.88 -15.56 -2.88
N ASN A 200 -15.84 -14.70 -3.89
CA ASN A 200 -16.97 -13.82 -4.22
C ASN A 200 -17.98 -14.42 -5.19
N LEU A 201 -17.57 -15.28 -6.09
CA LEU A 201 -18.46 -15.82 -7.13
C LEU A 201 -19.12 -17.13 -6.74
N ARG A 202 -18.76 -17.74 -5.59
CA ARG A 202 -19.24 -19.08 -5.16
C ARG A 202 -19.18 -20.13 -6.27
N VAL A 203 -18.30 -19.94 -7.25
CA VAL A 203 -18.09 -20.90 -8.33
C VAL A 203 -17.38 -22.10 -7.73
N GLY A 204 -18.09 -23.21 -7.65
CA GLY A 204 -17.78 -24.42 -6.91
C GLY A 204 -16.32 -24.86 -7.02
N TYR A 205 -15.51 -24.41 -6.11
CA TYR A 205 -14.17 -24.95 -5.88
C TYR A 205 -14.31 -26.14 -4.94
N LYS A 206 -14.11 -27.34 -5.47
CA LYS A 206 -13.79 -28.49 -4.62
C LYS A 206 -12.48 -28.16 -3.92
N ARG A 207 -12.56 -27.88 -2.61
CA ARG A 207 -11.39 -27.72 -1.73
C ARG A 207 -10.44 -28.90 -2.00
N ARG A 208 -9.36 -28.66 -2.72
CA ARG A 208 -8.22 -29.56 -2.69
C ARG A 208 -7.71 -29.49 -1.26
N SER A 209 -7.95 -30.54 -0.49
CA SER A 209 -7.34 -30.71 0.81
C SER A 209 -5.85 -30.53 0.65
N SER A 210 -5.33 -29.44 1.22
CA SER A 210 -3.90 -29.20 1.26
C SER A 210 -3.28 -30.31 2.10
N HIS A 211 -2.41 -31.09 1.51
CA HIS A 211 -1.56 -32.08 2.18
C HIS A 211 -0.46 -31.38 3.01
N VAL A 212 -0.84 -30.42 3.85
CA VAL A 212 0.12 -29.68 4.71
C VAL A 212 -0.02 -30.08 6.19
N ASP A 213 -0.95 -30.97 6.54
CA ASP A 213 -1.10 -31.43 7.93
C ASP A 213 -0.32 -32.73 8.24
N LYS A 214 0.80 -32.97 7.56
CA LYS A 214 1.73 -34.06 7.94
C LYS A 214 3.17 -33.67 7.65
N LEU A 215 3.74 -32.84 8.51
CA LEU A 215 5.17 -32.84 8.88
C LEU A 215 5.30 -32.30 10.29
#